data_89d49a167456b8e48dc401a306b1f19c
#
_entry.id   89d49a167456b8e48dc401a306b1f19c
#
_cell.length_a   1.000
_cell.length_b   1.000
_cell.length_c   1.000
_cell.angle_alpha   90.00
_cell.angle_beta   90.00
_cell.angle_gamma   90.00
#
_symmetry.space_group_name_H-M   'P 1'
#
loop_
_entity.id
_entity.type
_entity.pdbx_description
1 polymer ?
#
loop_
_entity_poly.entity_id
_entity_poly.type
_entity_poly.pdbx_seq_one_letter_code
_entity_poly.pdbx_strand_id
1 'polypeptide(L)'
;MRTPTYFAKLQNLAATTLAAAVCLSSLEARGEDYELQATVQTPEIAFESDTDIGLWARFHFAIHTEDFDTTREFYRRLGFTQGITGFPVTNTHAMARALGMFDLCQYELEKGEVLLFPGAENTTGIDLLQWRVPFNPEPPYGKPNHLGMAYATLMTGDLMSDYALLKSQGVAFLSEPYGAPGNRFVFMRDPDGIYLKLEESPILRPAQKTEQTQVMGMPYIGINVSDVEASVAFYRRFGYANVRWINEQTLTAEESAAWGFDEPVTYRGADVALDRGDRHRLRLLQWIAPYDPEPAYPPPINHKGINRLALTVPDVERAVAILKAQDVPFLSEVAPCCSGTDTDTGGIVHAIDPDGVFLELVGDLTPRPVPPQPAHCPPLEIRYPAPAQ
;
A
#
# COMPACT_ATOMS: atom_id res chain seq x y z
N MET A 1 36.68 -10.69 36.44
CA MET A 1 36.05 -9.66 35.62
C MET A 1 35.77 -10.26 34.25
N ARG A 2 34.55 -10.67 34.00
CA ARG A 2 34.12 -11.23 32.72
C ARG A 2 33.09 -10.26 32.13
N THR A 3 33.46 -9.64 31.03
CA THR A 3 32.56 -8.82 30.20
C THR A 3 31.58 -9.70 29.44
N PRO A 4 30.31 -9.41 29.41
CA PRO A 4 29.33 -10.21 28.67
C PRO A 4 29.42 -9.86 27.19
N THR A 5 29.58 -10.88 26.38
CA THR A 5 29.48 -10.86 24.91
C THR A 5 28.03 -10.60 24.46
N TYR A 6 27.68 -9.35 24.26
CA TYR A 6 26.39 -8.95 23.68
C TYR A 6 26.39 -8.95 22.14
N PHE A 7 27.56 -9.10 21.54
CA PHE A 7 27.74 -9.05 20.07
C PHE A 7 27.51 -10.37 19.33
N ALA A 8 27.46 -11.51 20.03
CA ALA A 8 27.30 -12.82 19.39
C ALA A 8 25.84 -13.24 19.16
N LYS A 9 24.86 -12.52 19.70
CA LYS A 9 23.42 -12.82 19.48
C LYS A 9 22.82 -12.03 18.33
N LEU A 10 23.44 -10.94 17.91
CA LEU A 10 22.94 -10.13 16.79
C LEU A 10 23.37 -10.62 15.41
N GLN A 11 24.39 -11.48 15.35
CA GLN A 11 24.83 -12.08 14.07
C GLN A 11 24.04 -13.34 13.67
N ASN A 12 23.27 -13.95 14.57
CA ASN A 12 22.43 -15.10 14.24
C ASN A 12 20.96 -14.75 13.97
N LEU A 13 20.54 -13.49 14.16
CA LEU A 13 19.21 -13.03 13.75
C LEU A 13 19.16 -12.45 12.34
N ALA A 14 20.33 -12.21 11.74
CA ALA A 14 20.40 -11.70 10.36
C ALA A 14 20.39 -12.81 9.29
N ALA A 15 20.26 -14.07 9.68
CA ALA A 15 20.24 -15.21 8.77
C ALA A 15 18.91 -16.01 8.78
N THR A 16 17.90 -15.56 9.48
CA THR A 16 16.55 -16.01 9.20
C THR A 16 16.01 -15.12 8.08
N THR A 17 16.39 -15.48 6.85
CA THR A 17 15.66 -15.18 5.64
C THR A 17 14.17 -15.22 5.98
N LEU A 18 13.50 -14.07 5.84
CA LEU A 18 12.08 -14.03 5.56
C LEU A 18 11.90 -14.65 4.16
N ALA A 19 12.12 -15.95 4.06
CA ALA A 19 11.43 -16.70 3.07
C ALA A 19 9.96 -16.56 3.52
N ALA A 20 9.14 -15.84 2.75
CA ALA A 20 7.72 -16.08 2.75
C ALA A 20 7.59 -17.60 2.52
N ALA A 21 7.55 -18.36 3.60
CA ALA A 21 7.31 -19.79 3.52
C ALA A 21 5.85 -19.88 3.12
N VAL A 22 5.62 -20.06 1.82
CA VAL A 22 4.37 -20.56 1.30
C VAL A 22 4.20 -21.92 1.92
N CYS A 23 3.53 -22.00 3.07
CA CYS A 23 3.08 -23.26 3.64
C CYS A 23 1.93 -23.76 2.78
N LEU A 24 2.25 -24.59 1.79
CA LEU A 24 1.30 -25.41 1.09
C LEU A 24 0.73 -26.45 2.06
N SER A 25 -0.35 -26.11 2.75
CA SER A 25 -1.14 -27.12 3.44
C SER A 25 -1.96 -27.87 2.39
N SER A 26 -1.61 -29.12 2.16
CA SER A 26 -2.37 -30.03 1.29
C SER A 26 -3.73 -30.30 1.91
N LEU A 27 -4.75 -29.61 1.46
CA LEU A 27 -6.11 -30.11 1.53
C LEU A 27 -6.32 -31.02 0.32
N GLU A 28 -6.59 -32.29 0.56
CA GLU A 28 -6.96 -33.22 -0.49
C GLU A 28 -8.20 -32.72 -1.20
N ALA A 29 -7.97 -32.24 -2.42
CA ALA A 29 -8.95 -31.59 -3.25
C ALA A 29 -10.01 -32.58 -3.73
N ARG A 30 -11.24 -32.15 -3.70
CA ARG A 30 -12.20 -32.52 -4.72
C ARG A 30 -11.91 -31.62 -5.93
N GLY A 31 -11.11 -32.16 -6.79
CA GLY A 31 -10.91 -31.87 -8.22
C GLY A 31 -11.22 -30.49 -8.77
N GLU A 32 -10.50 -29.46 -8.35
CA GLU A 32 -10.36 -28.19 -9.04
C GLU A 32 -9.06 -27.55 -8.54
N ASP A 33 -8.12 -27.25 -9.44
CA ASP A 33 -6.82 -26.65 -9.16
C ASP A 33 -6.97 -25.17 -8.76
N TYR A 34 -7.39 -24.91 -7.52
CA TYR A 34 -7.21 -23.60 -6.93
C TYR A 34 -5.77 -23.49 -6.42
N GLU A 35 -4.98 -22.58 -6.98
CA GLU A 35 -3.73 -22.18 -6.37
C GLU A 35 -4.00 -21.67 -4.96
N LEU A 36 -3.43 -22.36 -3.98
CA LEU A 36 -3.61 -22.13 -2.56
C LEU A 36 -3.20 -20.70 -2.17
N GLN A 37 -4.02 -20.09 -1.34
CA GLN A 37 -3.74 -18.81 -0.69
C GLN A 37 -2.36 -18.84 -0.03
N ALA A 38 -1.48 -17.92 -0.42
CA ALA A 38 -0.27 -17.64 0.32
C ALA A 38 -0.69 -16.96 1.65
N THR A 39 -0.62 -17.68 2.75
CA THR A 39 -0.78 -17.07 4.08
C THR A 39 0.50 -16.30 4.40
N VAL A 40 0.39 -14.99 4.53
CA VAL A 40 1.47 -14.17 5.11
C VAL A 40 1.58 -14.56 6.57
N GLN A 41 2.67 -15.23 6.95
CA GLN A 41 2.90 -15.53 8.36
C GLN A 41 3.26 -14.25 9.10
N THR A 42 2.46 -13.89 10.08
CA THR A 42 2.77 -12.81 11.02
C THR A 42 4.03 -13.18 11.81
N PRO A 43 5.09 -12.37 11.81
CA PRO A 43 6.26 -12.66 12.64
C PRO A 43 5.88 -12.58 14.13
N GLU A 44 6.57 -13.32 14.97
CA GLU A 44 6.43 -13.18 16.42
C GLU A 44 6.98 -11.80 16.83
N ILE A 45 6.07 -10.87 17.13
CA ILE A 45 6.40 -9.49 17.48
C ILE A 45 6.27 -9.32 18.99
N ALA A 46 7.37 -8.89 19.62
CA ALA A 46 7.34 -8.45 21.02
C ALA A 46 6.92 -6.98 21.08
N PHE A 47 5.85 -6.70 21.82
CA PHE A 47 5.40 -5.33 22.05
C PHE A 47 6.40 -4.56 22.95
N GLU A 48 6.81 -3.37 22.54
CA GLU A 48 7.76 -2.54 23.30
C GLU A 48 7.09 -1.81 24.47
N SER A 49 5.77 -1.59 24.41
CA SER A 49 4.97 -0.94 25.44
C SER A 49 3.49 -1.29 25.33
N ASP A 50 2.69 -0.90 26.33
CA ASP A 50 1.24 -1.07 26.33
C ASP A 50 0.52 -0.27 25.21
N THR A 51 1.16 0.77 24.69
CA THR A 51 0.66 1.61 23.60
C THR A 51 1.22 1.22 22.24
N ASP A 52 2.13 0.26 22.18
CA ASP A 52 2.67 -0.28 20.93
C ASP A 52 1.64 -1.18 20.28
N ILE A 53 1.24 -0.86 19.05
CA ILE A 53 0.31 -1.66 18.24
C ILE A 53 1.00 -2.81 17.51
N GLY A 54 2.34 -2.90 17.57
CA GLY A 54 3.13 -3.92 16.89
C GLY A 54 3.15 -3.76 15.37
N LEU A 55 2.96 -2.55 14.84
CA LEU A 55 3.05 -2.31 13.39
C LEU A 55 4.43 -2.71 12.86
N TRP A 56 4.47 -3.65 11.92
CA TRP A 56 5.74 -4.18 11.43
C TRP A 56 5.96 -4.02 9.92
N ALA A 57 4.91 -3.75 9.13
CA ALA A 57 5.07 -3.55 7.70
C ALA A 57 3.97 -2.67 7.08
N ARG A 58 4.33 -1.97 6.00
CA ARG A 58 3.40 -1.57 4.96
C ARG A 58 3.20 -2.79 4.05
N PHE A 59 1.98 -3.26 3.93
CA PHE A 59 1.70 -4.46 3.15
C PHE A 59 1.48 -4.12 1.68
N HIS A 60 0.46 -3.34 1.39
CA HIS A 60 0.13 -2.90 0.04
C HIS A 60 -0.54 -1.52 0.07
N PHE A 61 -0.57 -0.84 -1.06
CA PHE A 61 -1.59 0.16 -1.32
C PHE A 61 -2.61 -0.43 -2.31
N ALA A 62 -3.84 0.05 -2.24
CA ALA A 62 -4.89 -0.45 -3.11
C ALA A 62 -5.23 0.56 -4.19
N ILE A 63 -5.51 0.03 -5.38
CA ILE A 63 -5.98 0.78 -6.53
C ILE A 63 -7.20 0.12 -7.16
N HIS A 64 -8.08 0.94 -7.72
CA HIS A 64 -9.16 0.49 -8.58
C HIS A 64 -8.74 0.64 -10.04
N THR A 65 -9.03 -0.38 -10.85
CA THR A 65 -8.79 -0.38 -12.30
C THR A 65 -10.06 -0.67 -13.08
N GLU A 66 -10.16 -0.14 -14.28
CA GLU A 66 -11.22 -0.50 -15.24
C GLU A 66 -10.86 -1.70 -16.11
N ASP A 67 -9.56 -1.92 -16.34
CA ASP A 67 -9.03 -3.05 -17.13
C ASP A 67 -7.95 -3.77 -16.34
N PHE A 68 -8.40 -4.76 -15.57
CA PHE A 68 -7.54 -5.53 -14.67
C PHE A 68 -6.34 -6.15 -15.38
N ASP A 69 -6.55 -6.77 -16.53
CA ASP A 69 -5.49 -7.52 -17.21
C ASP A 69 -4.43 -6.58 -17.79
N THR A 70 -4.84 -5.44 -18.34
CA THR A 70 -3.90 -4.40 -18.84
C THR A 70 -3.10 -3.79 -17.70
N THR A 71 -3.74 -3.42 -16.59
CA THR A 71 -3.05 -2.80 -15.45
C THR A 71 -2.16 -3.82 -14.73
N ARG A 72 -2.62 -5.06 -14.55
CA ARG A 72 -1.81 -6.16 -14.02
C ARG A 72 -0.54 -6.38 -14.81
N GLU A 73 -0.64 -6.45 -16.13
CA GLU A 73 0.52 -6.65 -17.01
C GLU A 73 1.49 -5.46 -16.94
N PHE A 74 0.99 -4.23 -16.84
CA PHE A 74 1.83 -3.05 -16.64
C PHE A 74 2.68 -3.18 -15.36
N TYR A 75 2.08 -3.50 -14.22
CA TYR A 75 2.83 -3.66 -12.97
C TYR A 75 3.75 -4.89 -12.97
N ARG A 76 3.40 -5.96 -13.70
CA ARG A 76 4.30 -7.10 -13.89
C ARG A 76 5.58 -6.73 -14.63
N ARG A 77 5.50 -5.87 -15.64
CA ARG A 77 6.68 -5.33 -16.34
C ARG A 77 7.55 -4.48 -15.43
N LEU A 78 6.98 -3.85 -14.42
CA LEU A 78 7.70 -3.13 -13.37
C LEU A 78 8.30 -4.04 -12.29
N GLY A 79 8.11 -5.37 -12.38
CA GLY A 79 8.72 -6.33 -11.49
C GLY A 79 7.79 -6.92 -10.41
N PHE A 80 6.51 -6.55 -10.37
CA PHE A 80 5.52 -7.14 -9.46
C PHE A 80 5.02 -8.48 -10.02
N THR A 81 5.87 -9.51 -9.94
CA THR A 81 5.65 -10.79 -10.65
C THR A 81 5.06 -11.89 -9.78
N GLN A 82 4.95 -11.69 -8.47
CA GLN A 82 4.24 -12.58 -7.56
C GLN A 82 2.88 -12.00 -7.20
N GLY A 83 1.94 -12.85 -6.78
CA GLY A 83 0.61 -12.39 -6.43
C GLY A 83 -0.07 -13.27 -5.37
N ILE A 84 -1.02 -12.67 -4.64
CA ILE A 84 -1.96 -13.36 -3.76
C ILE A 84 -3.33 -13.25 -4.41
N THR A 85 -3.91 -14.41 -4.74
CA THR A 85 -5.21 -14.55 -5.39
C THR A 85 -6.19 -15.31 -4.51
N GLY A 86 -7.41 -15.51 -4.99
CA GLY A 86 -8.40 -16.32 -4.29
C GLY A 86 -9.35 -15.51 -3.39
N PHE A 87 -9.35 -14.20 -3.52
CA PHE A 87 -10.33 -13.36 -2.84
C PHE A 87 -11.74 -13.64 -3.34
N PRO A 88 -12.75 -13.68 -2.44
CA PRO A 88 -14.14 -13.79 -2.87
C PRO A 88 -14.55 -12.57 -3.69
N VAL A 89 -15.26 -12.78 -4.79
CA VAL A 89 -15.82 -11.69 -5.61
C VAL A 89 -17.01 -11.01 -4.94
N THR A 90 -17.63 -11.66 -3.96
CA THR A 90 -18.64 -11.08 -3.08
C THR A 90 -18.25 -11.31 -1.62
N ASN A 91 -18.62 -10.40 -0.75
CA ASN A 91 -18.27 -10.52 0.66
C ASN A 91 -19.39 -9.98 1.57
N THR A 92 -19.18 -10.03 2.87
CA THR A 92 -20.18 -9.75 3.90
C THR A 92 -20.58 -8.27 3.97
N HIS A 93 -21.71 -7.99 4.60
CA HIS A 93 -22.11 -6.61 4.94
C HIS A 93 -21.08 -5.94 5.88
N ALA A 94 -20.51 -6.69 6.84
CA ALA A 94 -19.46 -6.17 7.72
C ALA A 94 -18.24 -5.69 6.92
N MET A 95 -17.85 -6.48 5.91
CA MET A 95 -16.74 -6.15 5.02
C MET A 95 -17.06 -4.94 4.13
N ALA A 96 -18.27 -4.86 3.58
CA ALA A 96 -18.71 -3.68 2.82
C ALA A 96 -18.63 -2.40 3.67
N ARG A 97 -19.08 -2.46 4.92
CA ARG A 97 -18.97 -1.33 5.86
C ARG A 97 -17.53 -0.96 6.18
N ALA A 98 -16.64 -1.95 6.34
CA ALA A 98 -15.21 -1.69 6.56
C ALA A 98 -14.57 -0.93 5.39
N LEU A 99 -15.11 -1.08 4.18
CA LEU A 99 -14.71 -0.36 2.97
C LEU A 99 -15.48 0.96 2.74
N GLY A 100 -16.29 1.39 3.71
CA GLY A 100 -17.08 2.63 3.60
C GLY A 100 -18.33 2.51 2.72
N MET A 101 -18.73 1.30 2.36
CA MET A 101 -19.93 1.01 1.54
C MET A 101 -21.13 0.77 2.44
N PHE A 102 -21.57 1.82 3.14
CA PHE A 102 -22.52 1.71 4.26
C PHE A 102 -23.92 1.25 3.86
N ASP A 103 -24.33 1.55 2.63
CA ASP A 103 -25.67 1.25 2.11
C ASP A 103 -25.74 -0.10 1.39
N LEU A 104 -24.63 -0.83 1.29
CA LEU A 104 -24.59 -2.10 0.60
C LEU A 104 -24.67 -3.29 1.58
N CYS A 105 -25.45 -4.29 1.20
CA CYS A 105 -25.46 -5.59 1.86
C CYS A 105 -24.20 -6.41 1.54
N GLN A 106 -23.71 -6.27 0.33
CA GLN A 106 -22.51 -6.92 -0.19
C GLN A 106 -21.88 -6.02 -1.27
N TYR A 107 -20.57 -6.16 -1.47
CA TYR A 107 -19.90 -5.61 -2.64
C TYR A 107 -19.63 -6.71 -3.66
N GLU A 108 -19.28 -6.32 -4.89
CA GLU A 108 -18.83 -7.25 -5.92
C GLU A 108 -17.55 -6.76 -6.59
N LEU A 109 -16.57 -7.65 -6.64
CA LEU A 109 -15.38 -7.52 -7.48
C LEU A 109 -15.57 -8.35 -8.75
N GLU A 110 -15.08 -7.86 -9.87
CA GLU A 110 -14.91 -8.67 -11.05
C GLU A 110 -13.62 -9.48 -10.96
N LYS A 111 -12.53 -8.82 -10.55
CA LYS A 111 -11.20 -9.41 -10.31
C LYS A 111 -10.50 -8.71 -9.15
N GLY A 112 -9.57 -9.43 -8.51
CA GLY A 112 -8.70 -8.89 -7.46
C GLY A 112 -7.45 -9.74 -7.29
N GLU A 113 -6.30 -9.09 -7.09
CA GLU A 113 -5.01 -9.73 -6.81
C GLU A 113 -4.11 -8.74 -6.05
N VAL A 114 -3.45 -9.19 -4.99
CA VAL A 114 -2.35 -8.42 -4.42
C VAL A 114 -1.07 -8.76 -5.16
N LEU A 115 -0.55 -7.81 -5.91
CA LEU A 115 0.71 -7.96 -6.65
C LEU A 115 1.88 -7.68 -5.72
N LEU A 116 2.88 -8.57 -5.72
CA LEU A 116 4.05 -8.49 -4.85
C LEU A 116 5.33 -8.42 -5.68
N PHE A 117 6.30 -7.69 -5.15
CA PHE A 117 7.65 -7.61 -5.68
C PHE A 117 8.51 -8.71 -5.05
N PRO A 118 9.01 -9.70 -5.82
CA PRO A 118 9.70 -10.86 -5.26
C PRO A 118 11.03 -10.49 -4.61
N GLY A 119 11.30 -11.08 -3.44
CA GLY A 119 12.59 -10.96 -2.75
C GLY A 119 12.95 -9.56 -2.25
N ALA A 120 12.04 -8.61 -2.31
CA ALA A 120 12.26 -7.27 -1.79
C ALA A 120 11.69 -7.16 -0.38
N GLU A 121 12.58 -7.22 0.61
CA GLU A 121 12.24 -6.75 1.95
C GLU A 121 11.95 -5.23 1.88
N ASN A 122 11.08 -4.70 2.71
CA ASN A 122 10.84 -3.26 2.76
C ASN A 122 10.25 -2.63 1.48
N THR A 123 9.44 -3.38 0.76
CA THR A 123 8.64 -2.85 -0.35
C THR A 123 7.15 -2.94 -0.05
N THR A 124 6.35 -2.24 -0.84
CA THR A 124 4.89 -2.24 -0.71
C THR A 124 4.31 -2.99 -1.90
N GLY A 125 3.35 -3.88 -1.67
CA GLY A 125 2.57 -4.53 -2.71
C GLY A 125 1.50 -3.60 -3.28
N ILE A 126 0.76 -4.12 -4.26
CA ILE A 126 -0.36 -3.41 -4.90
C ILE A 126 -1.59 -4.31 -4.81
N ASP A 127 -2.60 -3.90 -4.08
CA ASP A 127 -3.91 -4.55 -4.09
C ASP A 127 -4.70 -4.02 -5.29
N LEU A 128 -4.64 -4.76 -6.40
CA LEU A 128 -5.27 -4.41 -7.66
C LEU A 128 -6.70 -4.96 -7.70
N LEU A 129 -7.68 -4.08 -7.75
CA LEU A 129 -9.08 -4.42 -7.66
C LEU A 129 -9.87 -3.86 -8.84
N GLN A 130 -10.71 -4.68 -9.46
CA GLN A 130 -11.71 -4.25 -10.43
C GLN A 130 -13.10 -4.33 -9.79
N TRP A 131 -13.61 -3.17 -9.36
CA TRP A 131 -14.92 -3.07 -8.71
C TRP A 131 -16.06 -3.11 -9.73
N ARG A 132 -17.02 -3.98 -9.47
CA ARG A 132 -18.27 -4.05 -10.24
C ARG A 132 -19.43 -3.42 -9.49
N VAL A 133 -19.53 -3.66 -8.18
CA VAL A 133 -20.56 -3.10 -7.30
C VAL A 133 -19.92 -2.66 -5.99
N PRO A 134 -19.93 -1.36 -5.66
CA PRO A 134 -20.33 -0.25 -6.54
C PRO A 134 -19.21 0.05 -7.54
N PHE A 135 -19.58 0.35 -8.76
CA PHE A 135 -18.63 0.87 -9.75
C PHE A 135 -18.43 2.38 -9.52
N ASN A 136 -17.19 2.84 -9.52
CA ASN A 136 -16.86 4.27 -9.43
C ASN A 136 -16.06 4.69 -10.67
N PRO A 137 -16.61 5.55 -11.54
CA PRO A 137 -15.97 6.00 -12.77
C PRO A 137 -15.01 7.17 -12.56
N GLU A 138 -14.93 7.75 -11.36
CA GLU A 138 -14.11 8.95 -11.12
C GLU A 138 -12.65 8.72 -11.45
N PRO A 139 -12.00 9.67 -12.13
CA PRO A 139 -10.59 9.54 -12.48
C PRO A 139 -9.71 9.63 -11.23
N PRO A 140 -8.46 9.14 -11.29
CA PRO A 140 -7.50 9.37 -10.22
C PRO A 140 -7.14 10.86 -10.09
N TYR A 141 -6.47 11.21 -9.02
CA TYR A 141 -6.03 12.58 -8.77
C TYR A 141 -5.35 13.20 -10.00
N GLY A 142 -5.81 14.41 -10.34
CA GLY A 142 -5.37 15.09 -11.56
C GLY A 142 -3.96 15.68 -11.51
N LYS A 143 -3.42 15.84 -10.28
CA LYS A 143 -2.10 16.43 -10.02
C LYS A 143 -1.37 15.71 -8.89
N PRO A 144 -0.02 15.67 -8.92
CA PRO A 144 0.76 14.99 -7.88
C PRO A 144 0.78 15.71 -6.52
N ASN A 145 0.28 16.95 -6.42
CA ASN A 145 0.16 17.71 -5.17
C ASN A 145 -1.22 17.65 -4.51
N HIS A 146 -2.18 16.90 -5.07
CA HIS A 146 -3.48 16.70 -4.43
C HIS A 146 -3.31 16.10 -3.04
N LEU A 147 -4.13 16.52 -2.07
CA LEU A 147 -4.11 15.92 -0.72
C LEU A 147 -4.34 14.41 -0.76
N GLY A 148 -3.68 13.69 0.14
CA GLY A 148 -3.73 12.24 0.19
C GLY A 148 -2.64 11.56 -0.62
N MET A 149 -2.89 10.32 -1.05
CA MET A 149 -1.91 9.49 -1.77
C MET A 149 -2.01 9.73 -3.27
N ALA A 150 -1.50 10.87 -3.75
CA ALA A 150 -1.60 11.24 -5.16
C ALA A 150 -0.63 10.49 -6.07
N TYR A 151 0.42 9.89 -5.53
CA TYR A 151 1.40 9.11 -6.30
C TYR A 151 2.13 8.08 -5.43
N ALA A 152 2.66 7.03 -6.08
CA ALA A 152 3.60 6.10 -5.47
C ALA A 152 5.00 6.26 -6.07
N THR A 153 6.05 5.90 -5.30
CA THR A 153 7.44 6.00 -5.75
C THR A 153 8.04 4.63 -5.95
N LEU A 154 8.51 4.40 -7.17
CA LEU A 154 9.30 3.24 -7.57
C LEU A 154 10.79 3.62 -7.57
N MET A 155 11.65 2.73 -7.13
CA MET A 155 13.09 2.93 -7.17
C MET A 155 13.72 2.02 -8.21
N THR A 156 14.64 2.57 -9.01
CA THR A 156 15.37 1.83 -10.02
C THR A 156 16.89 1.99 -9.89
N GLY A 157 17.63 1.00 -10.36
CA GLY A 157 19.10 1.06 -10.45
C GLY A 157 19.62 1.73 -11.72
N ASP A 158 18.79 1.89 -12.76
CA ASP A 158 19.15 2.56 -14.05
C ASP A 158 17.91 3.21 -14.66
N LEU A 159 17.64 4.43 -14.22
CA LEU A 159 16.45 5.17 -14.69
C LEU A 159 16.46 5.42 -16.18
N MET A 160 17.63 5.72 -16.78
CA MET A 160 17.67 6.04 -18.20
C MET A 160 17.34 4.84 -19.08
N SER A 161 17.80 3.64 -18.71
CA SER A 161 17.45 2.41 -19.41
C SER A 161 15.96 2.08 -19.25
N ASP A 162 15.42 2.21 -18.02
CA ASP A 162 14.01 1.95 -17.75
C ASP A 162 13.10 2.96 -18.45
N TYR A 163 13.46 4.25 -18.42
CA TYR A 163 12.74 5.27 -19.16
C TYR A 163 12.65 4.97 -20.65
N ALA A 164 13.79 4.63 -21.29
CA ALA A 164 13.84 4.31 -22.71
C ALA A 164 12.99 3.06 -23.04
N LEU A 165 13.06 2.02 -22.20
CA LEU A 165 12.28 0.79 -22.35
C LEU A 165 10.78 1.08 -22.23
N LEU A 166 10.35 1.69 -21.15
CA LEU A 166 8.94 1.98 -20.88
C LEU A 166 8.35 2.95 -21.93
N LYS A 167 9.11 3.96 -22.36
CA LYS A 167 8.72 4.88 -23.45
C LYS A 167 8.51 4.12 -24.76
N SER A 168 9.38 3.15 -25.08
CA SER A 168 9.23 2.31 -26.28
C SER A 168 7.98 1.41 -26.24
N GLN A 169 7.49 1.12 -25.04
CA GLN A 169 6.26 0.34 -24.78
C GLN A 169 5.00 1.23 -24.70
N GLY A 170 5.13 2.54 -24.94
CA GLY A 170 4.00 3.47 -24.96
C GLY A 170 3.58 4.02 -23.59
N VAL A 171 4.42 3.87 -22.54
CA VAL A 171 4.13 4.45 -21.23
C VAL A 171 4.19 5.99 -21.34
N ALA A 172 3.16 6.65 -20.80
CA ALA A 172 3.07 8.10 -20.77
C ALA A 172 3.90 8.68 -19.62
N PHE A 173 4.80 9.62 -19.94
CA PHE A 173 5.61 10.37 -18.98
C PHE A 173 5.21 11.84 -18.96
N LEU A 174 5.35 12.51 -17.81
CA LEU A 174 5.07 13.94 -17.69
C LEU A 174 6.18 14.80 -18.30
N SER A 175 7.42 14.31 -18.25
CA SER A 175 8.61 15.03 -18.72
C SER A 175 9.70 14.04 -19.16
N GLU A 176 10.84 14.58 -19.62
CA GLU A 176 12.10 13.85 -19.67
C GLU A 176 12.65 13.66 -18.23
N PRO A 177 13.50 12.63 -17.97
CA PRO A 177 14.14 12.45 -16.67
C PRO A 177 14.92 13.69 -16.23
N TYR A 178 14.69 14.14 -14.99
CA TYR A 178 15.35 15.30 -14.39
C TYR A 178 16.32 14.86 -13.27
N GLY A 179 17.43 15.60 -13.13
CA GLY A 179 18.41 15.42 -12.06
C GLY A 179 19.76 14.87 -12.52
N ALA A 180 20.71 14.78 -11.58
CA ALA A 180 22.04 14.22 -11.82
C ALA A 180 22.02 12.70 -11.76
N PRO A 181 22.96 11.98 -12.43
CA PRO A 181 23.10 10.54 -12.31
C PRO A 181 23.11 10.07 -10.86
N GLY A 182 22.30 9.04 -10.55
CA GLY A 182 22.12 8.49 -9.22
C GLY A 182 21.07 9.22 -8.36
N ASN A 183 20.49 10.34 -8.86
CA ASN A 183 19.41 11.09 -8.20
C ASN A 183 18.39 11.61 -9.21
N ARG A 184 18.27 10.94 -10.36
CA ARG A 184 17.29 11.32 -11.36
C ARG A 184 15.89 10.83 -10.93
N PHE A 185 14.88 11.53 -11.44
CA PHE A 185 13.52 11.04 -11.37
C PHE A 185 12.72 11.41 -12.61
N VAL A 186 11.59 10.74 -12.79
CA VAL A 186 10.57 11.08 -13.78
C VAL A 186 9.21 10.59 -13.27
N PHE A 187 8.16 11.33 -13.61
CA PHE A 187 6.79 10.87 -13.40
C PHE A 187 6.23 10.18 -14.63
N MET A 188 5.55 9.07 -14.42
CA MET A 188 4.77 8.36 -15.43
C MET A 188 3.35 8.11 -14.93
N ARG A 189 2.48 7.68 -15.81
CA ARG A 189 1.13 7.23 -15.45
C ARG A 189 0.98 5.75 -15.75
N ASP A 190 0.25 5.06 -14.86
CA ASP A 190 -0.22 3.72 -15.15
C ASP A 190 -1.39 3.73 -16.16
N PRO A 191 -1.92 2.59 -16.59
CA PRO A 191 -3.03 2.54 -17.55
C PRO A 191 -4.30 3.25 -17.11
N ASP A 192 -4.56 3.35 -15.80
CA ASP A 192 -5.71 4.04 -15.23
C ASP A 192 -5.47 5.52 -14.98
N GLY A 193 -4.25 6.00 -15.20
CA GLY A 193 -3.86 7.40 -15.05
C GLY A 193 -3.26 7.76 -13.70
N ILE A 194 -2.97 6.77 -12.84
CA ILE A 194 -2.35 6.98 -11.53
C ILE A 194 -0.90 7.42 -11.71
N TYR A 195 -0.48 8.42 -10.94
CA TYR A 195 0.90 8.89 -10.97
C TYR A 195 1.86 7.92 -10.27
N LEU A 196 2.93 7.59 -10.96
CA LEU A 196 4.06 6.83 -10.44
C LEU A 196 5.34 7.64 -10.65
N LYS A 197 6.08 7.87 -9.57
CA LYS A 197 7.39 8.51 -9.62
C LYS A 197 8.46 7.41 -9.71
N LEU A 198 9.27 7.43 -10.76
CA LEU A 198 10.42 6.56 -10.89
C LEU A 198 11.67 7.32 -10.45
N GLU A 199 12.34 6.86 -9.38
CA GLU A 199 13.56 7.46 -8.83
C GLU A 199 14.77 6.56 -9.04
N GLU A 200 15.88 7.15 -9.44
CA GLU A 200 17.18 6.46 -9.53
C GLU A 200 17.85 6.41 -8.16
N SER A 201 18.27 5.21 -7.74
CA SER A 201 19.01 5.05 -6.49
C SER A 201 20.50 5.08 -6.72
N PRO A 202 21.27 5.93 -6.01
CA PRO A 202 22.72 5.96 -6.12
C PRO A 202 23.41 4.74 -5.48
N ILE A 203 22.70 4.01 -4.63
CA ILE A 203 23.25 2.88 -3.86
C ILE A 203 23.05 1.56 -4.61
N LEU A 204 22.02 1.50 -5.44
CA LEU A 204 21.64 0.29 -6.14
C LEU A 204 22.39 0.21 -7.46
N ARG A 205 23.11 -0.89 -7.65
CA ARG A 205 23.75 -1.17 -8.94
C ARG A 205 22.74 -1.86 -9.83
N PRO A 206 22.62 -1.47 -11.11
CA PRO A 206 21.75 -2.16 -12.03
C PRO A 206 22.15 -3.63 -12.07
N ALA A 207 21.15 -4.50 -11.94
CA ALA A 207 21.29 -5.90 -12.31
C ALA A 207 21.61 -6.00 -13.80
N GLN A 208 21.96 -7.16 -14.29
CA GLN A 208 22.22 -7.34 -15.73
C GLN A 208 21.02 -6.84 -16.53
N LYS A 209 21.29 -6.15 -17.66
CA LYS A 209 20.24 -5.71 -18.59
C LYS A 209 19.36 -6.89 -18.95
N THR A 210 18.11 -6.81 -18.58
CA THR A 210 17.06 -7.76 -18.95
C THR A 210 16.08 -7.08 -19.90
N GLU A 211 15.17 -7.82 -20.51
CA GLU A 211 14.02 -7.24 -21.23
C GLU A 211 13.02 -6.58 -20.29
N GLN A 212 13.22 -6.72 -18.99
CA GLN A 212 12.43 -6.12 -17.91
C GLN A 212 13.15 -4.86 -17.37
N THR A 213 12.41 -4.05 -16.64
CA THR A 213 12.95 -2.88 -15.95
C THR A 213 13.92 -3.27 -14.83
N GLN A 214 14.78 -2.32 -14.43
CA GLN A 214 15.68 -2.42 -13.29
C GLN A 214 15.03 -1.89 -12.01
N VAL A 215 13.69 -1.81 -11.97
CA VAL A 215 12.93 -1.42 -10.79
C VAL A 215 13.18 -2.41 -9.66
N MET A 216 13.33 -1.90 -8.45
CA MET A 216 13.72 -2.65 -7.25
C MET A 216 12.65 -2.62 -6.16
N GLY A 217 11.48 -2.06 -6.44
CA GLY A 217 10.33 -1.98 -5.53
C GLY A 217 9.92 -0.56 -5.19
N MET A 218 9.08 -0.44 -4.16
CA MET A 218 8.53 0.82 -3.65
C MET A 218 9.01 1.06 -2.21
N PRO A 219 10.12 1.78 -2.02
CA PRO A 219 10.73 1.97 -0.69
C PRO A 219 9.91 2.89 0.22
N TYR A 220 9.08 3.75 -0.35
CA TYR A 220 8.18 4.63 0.40
C TYR A 220 6.92 4.98 -0.38
N ILE A 221 5.89 5.41 0.33
CA ILE A 221 4.67 6.00 -0.21
C ILE A 221 4.67 7.48 0.12
N GLY A 222 4.36 8.32 -0.89
CA GLY A 222 4.14 9.75 -0.70
C GLY A 222 2.70 10.01 -0.24
N ILE A 223 2.55 10.81 0.81
CA ILE A 223 1.27 11.28 1.31
C ILE A 223 1.35 12.81 1.36
N ASN A 224 0.51 13.47 0.60
CA ASN A 224 0.39 14.92 0.64
C ASN A 224 -0.52 15.30 1.81
N VAL A 225 -0.06 16.22 2.63
CA VAL A 225 -0.71 16.58 3.89
C VAL A 225 -0.95 18.08 4.00
N SER A 226 -2.01 18.49 4.69
CA SER A 226 -2.32 19.90 4.91
C SER A 226 -1.46 20.53 6.01
N ASP A 227 -1.04 19.72 7.01
CA ASP A 227 -0.18 20.11 8.12
C ASP A 227 0.76 18.97 8.46
N VAL A 228 2.05 19.15 8.13
CA VAL A 228 3.04 18.09 8.30
C VAL A 228 3.34 17.77 9.77
N GLU A 229 3.28 18.74 10.67
CA GLU A 229 3.48 18.54 12.10
C GLU A 229 2.34 17.73 12.72
N ALA A 230 1.08 18.06 12.39
CA ALA A 230 -0.09 17.31 12.81
C ALA A 230 -0.06 15.87 12.28
N SER A 231 0.31 15.70 11.02
CA SER A 231 0.43 14.37 10.39
C SER A 231 1.55 13.54 11.03
N VAL A 232 2.73 14.11 11.29
CA VAL A 232 3.80 13.42 12.03
C VAL A 232 3.32 12.97 13.40
N ALA A 233 2.60 13.82 14.13
CA ALA A 233 2.04 13.48 15.44
C ALA A 233 1.01 12.35 15.35
N PHE A 234 0.21 12.32 14.28
CA PHE A 234 -0.74 11.25 14.00
C PHE A 234 -0.04 9.92 13.69
N TYR A 235 0.89 9.90 12.74
CA TYR A 235 1.59 8.67 12.34
C TYR A 235 2.48 8.08 13.43
N ARG A 236 2.93 8.90 14.39
CA ARG A 236 3.62 8.39 15.59
C ARG A 236 2.76 7.45 16.43
N ARG A 237 1.43 7.63 16.46
CA ARG A 237 0.50 6.71 17.15
C ARG A 237 0.52 5.30 16.56
N PHE A 238 0.91 5.18 15.28
CA PHE A 238 1.07 3.92 14.56
C PHE A 238 2.48 3.31 14.70
N GLY A 239 3.42 3.98 15.37
CA GLY A 239 4.79 3.50 15.53
C GLY A 239 5.82 4.14 14.60
N TYR A 240 5.43 5.08 13.74
CA TYR A 240 6.36 5.83 12.88
C TYR A 240 7.16 6.85 13.71
N ALA A 241 8.09 6.36 14.56
CA ALA A 241 8.81 7.17 15.54
C ALA A 241 10.03 7.89 14.97
N ASN A 242 10.65 7.34 13.92
CA ASN A 242 11.84 7.92 13.31
C ASN A 242 11.45 8.98 12.28
N VAL A 243 11.75 10.23 12.58
CA VAL A 243 11.35 11.40 11.78
C VAL A 243 12.58 12.10 11.24
N ARG A 244 12.62 12.31 9.93
CA ARG A 244 13.59 13.15 9.24
C ARG A 244 12.86 14.29 8.54
N TRP A 245 13.03 15.50 9.04
CA TRP A 245 12.38 16.68 8.49
C TRP A 245 12.96 17.07 7.14
N ILE A 246 12.09 17.48 6.23
CA ILE A 246 12.41 18.09 4.94
C ILE A 246 12.10 19.58 5.08
N ASN A 247 13.16 20.40 5.08
CA ASN A 247 13.01 21.85 5.19
C ASN A 247 12.22 22.40 4.00
N GLU A 248 11.60 23.55 4.22
CA GLU A 248 10.95 24.27 3.14
C GLU A 248 11.95 24.59 2.03
N GLN A 249 11.56 24.28 0.81
CA GLN A 249 12.36 24.54 -0.39
C GLN A 249 11.48 24.88 -1.57
N THR A 250 12.00 25.78 -2.39
CA THR A 250 11.40 26.12 -3.68
C THR A 250 12.24 25.50 -4.79
N LEU A 251 11.60 24.71 -5.63
CA LEU A 251 12.24 24.04 -6.76
C LEU A 251 12.55 25.02 -7.87
N THR A 252 13.57 24.72 -8.68
CA THR A 252 13.81 25.44 -9.93
C THR A 252 12.63 25.27 -10.90
N ALA A 253 12.53 26.13 -11.91
CA ALA A 253 11.49 26.00 -12.93
C ALA A 253 11.59 24.65 -13.67
N GLU A 254 12.81 24.18 -13.97
CA GLU A 254 13.04 22.90 -14.64
C GLU A 254 12.60 21.71 -13.75
N GLU A 255 12.91 21.76 -12.46
CA GLU A 255 12.49 20.74 -11.52
C GLU A 255 10.98 20.75 -11.30
N SER A 256 10.37 21.93 -11.20
CA SER A 256 8.91 22.08 -11.12
C SER A 256 8.21 21.51 -12.36
N ALA A 257 8.75 21.75 -13.54
CA ALA A 257 8.26 21.15 -14.78
C ALA A 257 8.39 19.61 -14.78
N ALA A 258 9.45 19.05 -14.17
CA ALA A 258 9.61 17.62 -14.02
C ALA A 258 8.56 16.99 -13.08
N TRP A 259 8.01 17.78 -12.15
CA TRP A 259 6.85 17.41 -11.33
C TRP A 259 5.50 17.64 -12.03
N GLY A 260 5.50 18.20 -13.25
CA GLY A 260 4.30 18.50 -14.03
C GLY A 260 3.66 19.86 -13.72
N PHE A 261 4.44 20.83 -13.23
CA PHE A 261 3.96 22.18 -12.92
C PHE A 261 4.64 23.24 -13.81
N ASP A 262 3.85 24.17 -14.31
CA ASP A 262 4.34 25.33 -15.11
C ASP A 262 4.84 26.49 -14.24
N GLU A 263 4.66 26.42 -12.92
CA GLU A 263 5.03 27.42 -11.93
C GLU A 263 5.97 26.84 -10.87
N PRO A 264 6.75 27.68 -10.17
CA PRO A 264 7.64 27.20 -9.13
C PRO A 264 6.89 26.46 -8.01
N VAL A 265 7.38 25.28 -7.68
CA VAL A 265 6.86 24.44 -6.59
C VAL A 265 7.60 24.75 -5.30
N THR A 266 6.85 25.00 -4.22
CA THR A 266 7.38 25.13 -2.86
C THR A 266 6.71 24.12 -1.96
N TYR A 267 7.50 23.33 -1.24
CA TYR A 267 7.00 22.36 -0.27
C TYR A 267 7.95 22.23 0.92
N ARG A 268 7.43 21.65 1.98
CA ARG A 268 8.17 21.13 3.14
C ARG A 268 7.63 19.75 3.50
N GLY A 269 8.26 19.04 4.43
CA GLY A 269 7.74 17.72 4.76
C GLY A 269 8.50 16.98 5.83
N ALA A 270 8.23 15.68 5.92
CA ALA A 270 8.96 14.76 6.76
C ALA A 270 8.96 13.35 6.14
N ASP A 271 10.08 12.67 6.21
CA ASP A 271 10.12 11.22 6.10
C ASP A 271 9.90 10.62 7.50
N VAL A 272 8.97 9.71 7.63
CA VAL A 272 8.71 8.96 8.85
C VAL A 272 8.89 7.47 8.60
N ALA A 273 9.55 6.76 9.51
CA ALA A 273 9.84 5.34 9.39
C ALA A 273 9.62 4.60 10.70
N LEU A 274 9.38 3.28 10.62
CA LEU A 274 9.19 2.43 11.80
C LEU A 274 10.47 2.26 12.60
N ASP A 275 11.62 2.27 11.92
CA ASP A 275 12.93 2.14 12.57
C ASP A 275 14.00 3.03 11.94
N ARG A 276 15.20 3.03 12.56
CA ARG A 276 16.35 3.80 12.08
C ARG A 276 16.93 3.27 10.76
N GLY A 277 16.57 2.04 10.37
CA GLY A 277 16.93 1.46 9.08
C GLY A 277 16.12 2.00 7.92
N ASP A 278 15.24 2.98 8.18
CA ASP A 278 14.40 3.65 7.17
C ASP A 278 13.39 2.69 6.51
N ARG A 279 13.05 1.59 7.22
CA ARG A 279 12.11 0.59 6.71
C ARG A 279 10.69 1.12 6.75
N HIS A 280 9.91 0.71 5.74
CA HIS A 280 8.49 1.03 5.61
C HIS A 280 8.20 2.53 5.70
N ARG A 281 9.10 3.35 5.15
CA ARG A 281 9.03 4.82 5.18
C ARG A 281 7.77 5.35 4.49
N LEU A 282 7.17 6.38 5.10
CA LEU A 282 6.22 7.28 4.46
C LEU A 282 6.89 8.64 4.26
N ARG A 283 6.61 9.29 3.14
CA ARG A 283 7.01 10.67 2.88
C ARG A 283 5.81 11.57 2.96
N LEU A 284 5.74 12.39 3.98
CA LEU A 284 4.70 13.38 4.19
C LEU A 284 5.13 14.69 3.56
N LEU A 285 4.38 15.20 2.58
CA LEU A 285 4.68 16.46 1.92
C LEU A 285 3.54 17.46 2.10
N GLN A 286 3.88 18.61 2.65
CA GLN A 286 3.00 19.78 2.70
C GLN A 286 3.36 20.72 1.57
N TRP A 287 2.48 20.82 0.59
CA TRP A 287 2.62 21.72 -0.55
C TRP A 287 2.21 23.14 -0.13
N ILE A 288 3.11 24.12 -0.35
CA ILE A 288 2.89 25.52 -0.03
C ILE A 288 2.46 26.28 -1.28
N ALA A 289 3.10 25.98 -2.41
CA ALA A 289 2.76 26.51 -3.73
C ALA A 289 3.14 25.48 -4.83
N PRO A 290 2.25 25.21 -5.79
CA PRO A 290 0.83 25.51 -5.72
C PRO A 290 0.14 24.67 -4.65
N TYR A 291 -0.70 25.29 -3.86
CA TYR A 291 -1.53 24.58 -2.88
C TYR A 291 -2.79 24.05 -3.56
N ASP A 292 -3.12 22.78 -3.34
CA ASP A 292 -4.36 22.17 -3.78
C ASP A 292 -5.29 21.99 -2.57
N PRO A 293 -6.41 22.75 -2.49
CA PRO A 293 -7.33 22.70 -1.35
C PRO A 293 -8.32 21.53 -1.42
N GLU A 294 -8.36 20.80 -2.53
CA GLU A 294 -9.30 19.70 -2.70
C GLU A 294 -9.00 18.60 -1.68
N PRO A 295 -10.01 18.11 -0.95
CA PRO A 295 -9.81 17.05 0.03
C PRO A 295 -9.48 15.72 -0.64
N ALA A 296 -8.89 14.79 0.11
CA ALA A 296 -8.80 13.41 -0.30
C ALA A 296 -10.20 12.82 -0.56
N TYR A 297 -10.27 11.80 -1.41
CA TYR A 297 -11.57 11.19 -1.76
C TYR A 297 -12.30 10.67 -0.53
N PRO A 298 -13.61 10.99 -0.41
CA PRO A 298 -14.42 10.45 0.68
C PRO A 298 -14.69 8.94 0.47
N PRO A 299 -15.16 8.22 1.51
CA PRO A 299 -15.65 6.86 1.33
C PRO A 299 -16.87 6.83 0.35
N PRO A 300 -17.08 5.73 -0.36
CA PRO A 300 -16.38 4.44 -0.28
C PRO A 300 -15.00 4.45 -0.94
N ILE A 301 -14.13 3.57 -0.45
CA ILE A 301 -12.73 3.47 -0.90
C ILE A 301 -12.58 2.64 -2.18
N ASN A 302 -13.31 2.99 -3.21
CA ASN A 302 -13.31 2.31 -4.52
C ASN A 302 -13.11 3.27 -5.70
N HIS A 303 -12.63 4.49 -5.46
CA HIS A 303 -12.26 5.40 -6.55
C HIS A 303 -10.98 4.91 -7.24
N LYS A 304 -10.78 5.33 -8.50
CA LYS A 304 -9.48 5.16 -9.17
C LYS A 304 -8.42 6.00 -8.45
N GLY A 305 -7.18 5.59 -8.54
CA GLY A 305 -6.12 6.18 -7.77
C GLY A 305 -5.72 5.30 -6.58
N ILE A 306 -4.79 5.78 -5.78
CA ILE A 306 -4.36 5.08 -4.57
C ILE A 306 -5.38 5.39 -3.48
N ASN A 307 -6.23 4.43 -3.16
CA ASN A 307 -7.39 4.67 -2.31
C ASN A 307 -7.20 4.28 -0.85
N ARG A 308 -6.23 3.42 -0.50
CA ARG A 308 -5.87 3.10 0.87
C ARG A 308 -4.46 2.52 0.96
N LEU A 309 -3.87 2.60 2.15
CA LEU A 309 -2.59 1.99 2.50
C LEU A 309 -2.81 0.94 3.59
N ALA A 310 -2.46 -0.31 3.32
CA ALA A 310 -2.54 -1.39 4.29
C ALA A 310 -1.28 -1.47 5.14
N LEU A 311 -1.49 -1.57 6.45
CA LEU A 311 -0.51 -1.66 7.51
C LEU A 311 -0.72 -2.94 8.30
N THR A 312 0.32 -3.74 8.49
CA THR A 312 0.22 -5.06 9.11
C THR A 312 0.53 -5.00 10.60
N VAL A 313 -0.39 -5.51 11.40
CA VAL A 313 -0.26 -5.65 12.86
C VAL A 313 -0.49 -7.10 13.28
N PRO A 314 0.10 -7.56 14.41
CA PRO A 314 -0.07 -8.97 14.86
C PRO A 314 -1.47 -9.26 15.42
N ASP A 315 -2.16 -8.23 15.95
CA ASP A 315 -3.49 -8.34 16.56
C ASP A 315 -4.26 -7.06 16.24
N VAL A 316 -5.21 -7.16 15.32
CA VAL A 316 -5.96 -5.99 14.83
C VAL A 316 -6.92 -5.45 15.91
N GLU A 317 -7.49 -6.28 16.76
CA GLU A 317 -8.41 -5.81 17.83
C GLU A 317 -7.66 -5.03 18.90
N ARG A 318 -6.49 -5.52 19.32
CA ARG A 318 -5.59 -4.82 20.23
C ARG A 318 -5.16 -3.48 19.63
N ALA A 319 -4.71 -3.47 18.37
CA ALA A 319 -4.29 -2.25 17.69
C ALA A 319 -5.41 -1.20 17.65
N VAL A 320 -6.62 -1.61 17.28
CA VAL A 320 -7.80 -0.73 17.26
C VAL A 320 -8.13 -0.18 18.64
N ALA A 321 -8.10 -1.02 19.67
CA ALA A 321 -8.37 -0.58 21.06
C ALA A 321 -7.38 0.51 21.51
N ILE A 322 -6.08 0.32 21.23
CA ILE A 322 -5.02 1.29 21.55
C ILE A 322 -5.22 2.59 20.78
N LEU A 323 -5.48 2.52 19.47
CA LEU A 323 -5.62 3.70 18.63
C LEU A 323 -6.92 4.47 18.92
N LYS A 324 -8.04 3.78 19.22
CA LYS A 324 -9.28 4.42 19.66
C LYS A 324 -9.08 5.18 21.00
N ALA A 325 -8.28 4.62 21.92
CA ALA A 325 -7.94 5.30 23.18
C ALA A 325 -7.05 6.54 22.97
N GLN A 326 -6.48 6.72 21.78
CA GLN A 326 -5.71 7.89 21.36
C GLN A 326 -6.50 8.78 20.37
N ASP A 327 -7.83 8.66 20.35
CA ASP A 327 -8.73 9.44 19.50
C ASP A 327 -8.45 9.29 17.99
N VAL A 328 -8.00 8.13 17.54
CA VAL A 328 -7.89 7.83 16.11
C VAL A 328 -9.28 7.43 15.57
N PRO A 329 -9.80 8.11 14.55
CA PRO A 329 -11.09 7.78 13.96
C PRO A 329 -10.99 6.54 13.06
N PHE A 330 -12.08 5.75 13.03
CA PHE A 330 -12.23 4.56 12.19
C PHE A 330 -13.52 4.60 11.40
N LEU A 331 -13.54 4.05 10.19
CA LEU A 331 -14.74 3.95 9.35
C LEU A 331 -15.80 3.02 9.96
N SER A 332 -15.37 1.92 10.60
CA SER A 332 -16.26 0.88 11.11
C SER A 332 -15.63 0.11 12.26
N GLU A 333 -16.29 -0.91 12.73
CA GLU A 333 -15.68 -1.96 13.54
C GLU A 333 -14.85 -2.91 12.66
N VAL A 334 -13.95 -3.71 13.30
CA VAL A 334 -13.14 -4.72 12.61
C VAL A 334 -14.04 -5.73 11.92
N ALA A 335 -13.81 -5.93 10.62
CA ALA A 335 -14.47 -6.93 9.82
C ALA A 335 -13.58 -8.16 9.64
N PRO A 336 -14.13 -9.39 9.80
CA PRO A 336 -13.43 -10.60 9.39
C PRO A 336 -13.12 -10.55 7.89
N CYS A 337 -11.90 -10.94 7.52
CA CYS A 337 -11.38 -10.89 6.17
C CYS A 337 -10.51 -12.13 5.89
N CYS A 338 -10.39 -12.61 4.72
CA CYS A 338 -10.98 -12.26 3.42
C CYS A 338 -11.51 -13.54 2.79
N SER A 339 -11.63 -14.63 3.57
CA SER A 339 -12.14 -15.91 3.07
C SER A 339 -13.66 -15.91 2.91
N GLY A 340 -14.36 -15.03 3.61
CA GLY A 340 -15.82 -15.02 3.65
C GLY A 340 -16.42 -16.22 4.38
N THR A 341 -15.62 -16.95 5.17
CA THR A 341 -16.06 -18.10 5.96
C THR A 341 -16.35 -17.72 7.40
N ASP A 342 -17.07 -18.59 8.12
CA ASP A 342 -17.39 -18.40 9.54
C ASP A 342 -16.16 -18.48 10.47
N THR A 343 -14.99 -18.76 9.93
CA THR A 343 -13.76 -19.03 10.67
C THR A 343 -12.57 -18.18 10.24
N ASP A 344 -12.83 -17.02 9.66
CA ASP A 344 -11.75 -16.09 9.33
C ASP A 344 -10.92 -15.75 10.56
N THR A 345 -9.62 -15.92 10.46
CA THR A 345 -8.63 -15.56 11.47
C THR A 345 -7.97 -14.23 11.21
N GLY A 346 -8.19 -13.64 10.05
CA GLY A 346 -7.75 -12.30 9.68
C GLY A 346 -8.85 -11.28 9.84
N GLY A 347 -8.48 -10.04 10.14
CA GLY A 347 -9.40 -8.92 10.22
C GLY A 347 -8.84 -7.67 9.57
N ILE A 348 -9.75 -6.83 9.08
CA ILE A 348 -9.41 -5.50 8.57
C ILE A 348 -10.29 -4.42 9.19
N VAL A 349 -9.75 -3.21 9.22
CA VAL A 349 -10.48 -1.99 9.56
C VAL A 349 -9.72 -0.79 9.00
N HIS A 350 -10.39 0.30 8.67
CA HIS A 350 -9.74 1.51 8.18
C HIS A 350 -9.78 2.62 9.23
N ALA A 351 -8.58 3.06 9.63
CA ALA A 351 -8.39 4.35 10.29
C ALA A 351 -8.36 5.47 9.25
N ILE A 352 -8.66 6.69 9.69
CA ILE A 352 -8.68 7.89 8.85
C ILE A 352 -7.63 8.85 9.41
N ASP A 353 -6.69 9.29 8.56
CA ASP A 353 -5.72 10.31 8.96
C ASP A 353 -6.33 11.73 8.97
N PRO A 354 -5.60 12.77 9.43
CA PRO A 354 -6.14 14.12 9.49
C PRO A 354 -6.61 14.72 8.16
N ASP A 355 -6.09 14.23 7.05
CA ASP A 355 -6.42 14.70 5.70
C ASP A 355 -7.40 13.78 4.95
N GLY A 356 -7.91 12.74 5.63
CA GLY A 356 -8.89 11.82 5.05
C GLY A 356 -8.28 10.58 4.37
N VAL A 357 -6.99 10.33 4.52
CA VAL A 357 -6.34 9.13 3.97
C VAL A 357 -6.76 7.89 4.75
N PHE A 358 -7.13 6.84 4.04
CA PHE A 358 -7.53 5.57 4.64
C PHE A 358 -6.31 4.67 4.89
N LEU A 359 -6.14 4.33 6.17
CA LEU A 359 -5.11 3.40 6.64
C LEU A 359 -5.77 2.09 7.05
N GLU A 360 -5.63 1.08 6.22
CA GLU A 360 -6.15 -0.26 6.50
C GLU A 360 -5.23 -0.96 7.50
N LEU A 361 -5.75 -1.31 8.68
CA LEU A 361 -5.06 -2.23 9.57
C LEU A 361 -5.46 -3.66 9.20
N VAL A 362 -4.46 -4.48 8.91
CA VAL A 362 -4.61 -5.91 8.61
C VAL A 362 -3.87 -6.71 9.66
N GLY A 363 -4.51 -7.69 10.26
CA GLY A 363 -3.87 -8.53 11.29
C GLY A 363 -4.72 -9.71 11.73
N ASP A 364 -4.14 -10.49 12.63
CA ASP A 364 -4.86 -11.61 13.21
C ASP A 364 -6.08 -11.12 13.99
N LEU A 365 -7.13 -11.91 13.91
CA LEU A 365 -8.41 -11.70 14.58
C LEU A 365 -8.74 -12.91 15.42
N THR A 366 -9.21 -12.71 16.65
CA THR A 366 -9.78 -13.82 17.42
C THR A 366 -10.91 -14.46 16.61
N PRO A 367 -10.82 -15.77 16.29
CA PRO A 367 -11.82 -16.45 15.49
C PRO A 367 -13.22 -16.28 16.09
N ARG A 368 -14.13 -15.76 15.32
CA ARG A 368 -15.52 -15.57 15.71
C ARG A 368 -16.44 -15.73 14.52
N PRO A 369 -17.72 -16.07 14.75
CA PRO A 369 -18.70 -16.13 13.69
C PRO A 369 -18.80 -14.78 12.97
N VAL A 370 -18.92 -14.82 11.65
CA VAL A 370 -19.25 -13.63 10.85
C VAL A 370 -20.58 -13.06 11.37
N PRO A 371 -20.66 -11.74 11.61
CA PRO A 371 -21.91 -11.13 12.03
C PRO A 371 -23.03 -11.45 11.05
N PRO A 372 -24.26 -11.78 11.54
CA PRO A 372 -25.37 -12.07 10.65
C PRO A 372 -25.69 -10.86 9.76
N GLN A 373 -26.12 -11.13 8.54
CA GLN A 373 -26.62 -10.08 7.65
C GLN A 373 -27.78 -9.33 8.33
N PRO A 374 -27.86 -7.98 8.16
CA PRO A 374 -29.01 -7.22 8.58
C PRO A 374 -30.32 -7.79 7.99
N ALA A 375 -31.44 -7.66 8.71
CA ALA A 375 -32.72 -8.25 8.30
C ALA A 375 -33.25 -7.77 6.94
N HIS A 376 -32.81 -6.58 6.49
CA HIS A 376 -33.18 -6.04 5.18
C HIS A 376 -32.28 -6.55 4.04
N CYS A 377 -31.19 -7.25 4.37
CA CYS A 377 -30.27 -7.82 3.39
C CYS A 377 -30.70 -9.22 2.97
N PRO A 378 -30.45 -9.62 1.73
CA PRO A 378 -30.66 -11.00 1.31
C PRO A 378 -29.73 -11.94 2.10
N PRO A 379 -30.01 -13.25 2.11
CA PRO A 379 -29.08 -14.23 2.66
C PRO A 379 -27.69 -14.08 2.08
N LEU A 380 -26.66 -14.27 2.93
CA LEU A 380 -25.28 -14.18 2.51
C LEU A 380 -24.96 -15.25 1.46
N GLU A 381 -24.44 -14.81 0.31
CA GLU A 381 -23.98 -15.67 -0.78
C GLU A 381 -22.56 -15.24 -1.15
N ILE A 382 -21.56 -16.00 -0.67
CA ILE A 382 -20.15 -15.77 -1.01
C ILE A 382 -19.85 -16.45 -2.33
N ARG A 383 -19.40 -15.67 -3.30
CA ARG A 383 -18.99 -16.17 -4.62
C ARG A 383 -17.49 -15.95 -4.81
N TYR A 384 -16.82 -16.95 -5.35
CA TYR A 384 -15.42 -16.89 -5.73
C TYR A 384 -15.28 -16.70 -7.24
N PRO A 385 -14.15 -16.14 -7.72
CA PRO A 385 -13.90 -16.04 -9.16
C PRO A 385 -13.96 -17.43 -9.80
N ALA A 386 -14.40 -17.47 -11.05
CA ALA A 386 -14.33 -18.72 -11.82
C ALA A 386 -12.85 -19.15 -11.94
N PRO A 387 -12.56 -20.47 -11.89
CA PRO A 387 -11.22 -20.97 -12.11
C PRO A 387 -10.68 -20.46 -13.46
N ALA A 388 -9.39 -20.09 -13.48
CA ALA A 388 -8.72 -19.70 -14.71
C ALA A 388 -8.78 -20.88 -15.69
N GLN A 389 -9.28 -20.64 -16.92
CA GLN A 389 -9.32 -21.63 -18.00
C GLN A 389 -7.94 -21.80 -18.64
#